data_b1044b2f658ea16d51e7b64024be515f
#
_entry.id   b1044b2f658ea16d51e7b64024be515f
#
_cell.length_a   1.000
_cell.length_b   1.000
_cell.length_c   1.000
_cell.angle_alpha   90.00
_cell.angle_beta   90.00
_cell.angle_gamma   90.00
#
_symmetry.space_group_name_H-M   'P 1'
#
loop_
_entity.id
_entity.type
_entity.pdbx_description
1 polymer ?
#
loop_
_entity_poly.entity_id
_entity_poly.type
_entity_poly.pdbx_seq_one_letter_code
_entity_poly.pdbx_strand_id
1 'polypeptide(L)'
;DGALALISAGKTDAKLFGMIKKDIKAKGPSYCTSKNVGGCAKVTITLLAAGEPTTYGGTDYAKPVTSLPDSALKERPFHQALDMIALERLGKPIPQKLFKSITDYVSARPGRNYPSTDGLMLAALSHVVSTAYGQEGITAVKAALVKRLDADRQTDGWGWPDHGANVRATTRVAPGLYRAGDANHKDQAVKGQAWLAGQQQVDGSFPSNVVSPAWTMMATVQAVPVLRGLQSLDTIGANPARAVTVDGWVPPRRLV
;
A
#
# COMPACT_ATOMS: atom_id res chain seq x y z
N ASP A 1 -3.16 -3.28 10.61
CA ASP A 1 -3.13 -4.46 9.73
C ASP A 1 -4.12 -5.53 10.18
N GLY A 2 -4.22 -5.87 11.47
CA GLY A 2 -5.16 -6.89 11.96
C GLY A 2 -6.63 -6.64 11.56
N ALA A 3 -7.11 -5.41 11.70
CA ALA A 3 -8.45 -5.02 11.25
C ALA A 3 -8.67 -5.31 9.76
N LEU A 4 -7.71 -4.92 8.93
CA LEU A 4 -7.77 -5.12 7.49
C LEU A 4 -7.76 -6.60 7.11
N ALA A 5 -6.99 -7.43 7.83
CA ALA A 5 -7.00 -8.88 7.64
C ALA A 5 -8.39 -9.48 7.94
N LEU A 6 -9.02 -9.05 9.04
CA LEU A 6 -10.35 -9.51 9.42
C LEU A 6 -11.43 -9.09 8.42
N ILE A 7 -11.39 -7.84 7.98
CA ILE A 7 -12.29 -7.32 6.95
C ILE A 7 -12.14 -8.13 5.66
N SER A 8 -10.89 -8.34 5.23
CA SER A 8 -10.57 -9.14 4.05
C SER A 8 -11.08 -10.59 4.17
N ALA A 9 -11.02 -11.17 5.37
CA ALA A 9 -11.55 -12.50 5.65
C ALA A 9 -13.08 -12.57 5.77
N GLY A 10 -13.78 -11.45 5.62
CA GLY A 10 -15.23 -11.36 5.81
C GLY A 10 -15.67 -11.51 7.28
N LYS A 11 -14.73 -11.35 8.22
CA LYS A 11 -14.99 -11.43 9.65
C LYS A 11 -15.35 -10.05 10.18
N THR A 12 -16.63 -9.74 10.14
CA THR A 12 -17.21 -8.47 10.62
C THR A 12 -17.94 -8.65 11.95
N ASP A 13 -17.47 -9.59 12.77
CA ASP A 13 -18.01 -9.83 14.10
C ASP A 13 -18.00 -8.54 14.93
N ALA A 14 -19.15 -8.17 15.44
CA ALA A 14 -19.38 -6.90 16.14
C ALA A 14 -18.47 -6.73 17.38
N LYS A 15 -18.18 -7.84 18.10
CA LYS A 15 -17.31 -7.82 19.29
C LYS A 15 -15.87 -7.53 18.90
N LEU A 16 -15.36 -8.21 17.89
CA LEU A 16 -14.00 -8.05 17.39
C LEU A 16 -13.80 -6.65 16.79
N PHE A 17 -14.78 -6.19 16.01
CA PHE A 17 -14.81 -4.84 15.46
C PHE A 17 -14.88 -3.77 16.56
N GLY A 18 -15.65 -4.02 17.61
CA GLY A 18 -15.70 -3.16 18.79
C GLY A 18 -14.33 -3.02 19.48
N MET A 19 -13.56 -4.10 19.58
CA MET A 19 -12.19 -4.07 20.12
C MET A 19 -11.26 -3.22 19.26
N ILE A 20 -11.32 -3.38 17.92
CA ILE A 20 -10.51 -2.58 16.98
C ILE A 20 -10.86 -1.10 17.09
N LYS A 21 -12.15 -0.76 17.12
CA LYS A 21 -12.63 0.62 17.31
C LYS A 21 -12.13 1.20 18.63
N LYS A 22 -12.19 0.44 19.71
CA LYS A 22 -11.66 0.87 21.02
C LYS A 22 -10.15 1.14 20.93
N ASP A 23 -9.40 0.30 20.25
CA ASP A 23 -7.95 0.46 20.06
C ASP A 23 -7.61 1.70 19.19
N ILE A 24 -8.35 1.91 18.10
CA ILE A 24 -8.21 3.13 17.27
C ILE A 24 -8.52 4.38 18.10
N LYS A 25 -9.58 4.37 18.92
CA LYS A 25 -9.92 5.50 19.78
C LYS A 25 -8.82 5.80 20.79
N ALA A 26 -8.22 4.77 21.39
CA ALA A 26 -7.20 4.90 22.42
C ALA A 26 -5.82 5.29 21.86
N LYS A 27 -5.40 4.69 20.75
CA LYS A 27 -4.03 4.80 20.21
C LYS A 27 -3.92 5.62 18.93
N GLY A 28 -5.04 5.75 18.19
CA GLY A 28 -5.06 6.44 16.90
C GLY A 28 -4.52 7.88 16.97
N PRO A 29 -4.92 8.72 17.95
CA PRO A 29 -4.43 10.09 18.04
C PRO A 29 -2.91 10.21 18.25
N SER A 30 -2.30 9.28 18.96
CA SER A 30 -0.84 9.26 19.13
C SER A 30 -0.09 8.70 17.92
N TYR A 31 -0.76 7.85 17.13
CA TYR A 31 -0.20 7.28 15.91
C TYR A 31 -0.37 8.22 14.69
N CYS A 32 -1.47 8.96 14.64
CA CYS A 32 -1.75 9.96 13.60
C CYS A 32 -1.33 11.35 14.11
N THR A 33 -0.21 11.84 13.68
CA THR A 33 0.30 13.17 14.04
C THR A 33 0.76 13.94 12.81
N SER A 34 0.97 15.25 12.94
CA SER A 34 1.55 16.07 11.87
C SER A 34 2.96 15.65 11.43
N LYS A 35 3.64 14.83 12.25
CA LYS A 35 4.96 14.23 11.95
C LYS A 35 4.86 12.77 11.47
N ASN A 36 3.66 12.21 11.38
CA ASN A 36 3.38 10.85 10.93
C ASN A 36 2.08 10.82 10.14
N VAL A 37 2.06 11.48 8.99
CA VAL A 37 0.88 11.58 8.11
C VAL A 37 0.56 10.20 7.50
N GLY A 38 1.57 9.41 7.15
CA GLY A 38 1.37 8.02 6.73
C GLY A 38 0.69 7.16 7.81
N GLY A 39 0.88 7.48 9.10
CA GLY A 39 0.09 6.89 10.20
C GLY A 39 -1.38 7.28 10.12
N CYS A 40 -1.68 8.57 9.84
CA CYS A 40 -3.03 9.05 9.61
C CYS A 40 -3.68 8.35 8.41
N ALA A 41 -2.94 8.22 7.31
CA ALA A 41 -3.38 7.52 6.12
C ALA A 41 -3.74 6.06 6.43
N LYS A 42 -2.92 5.35 7.22
CA LYS A 42 -3.19 3.97 7.62
C LYS A 42 -4.50 3.83 8.42
N VAL A 43 -4.76 4.74 9.36
CA VAL A 43 -6.01 4.75 10.12
C VAL A 43 -7.19 5.08 9.21
N THR A 44 -7.06 6.09 8.34
CA THR A 44 -8.06 6.46 7.34
C THR A 44 -8.43 5.28 6.44
N ILE A 45 -7.45 4.60 5.87
CA ILE A 45 -7.64 3.38 5.05
C ILE A 45 -8.41 2.32 5.85
N THR A 46 -8.05 2.12 7.11
CA THR A 46 -8.68 1.10 7.96
C THR A 46 -10.16 1.43 8.24
N LEU A 47 -10.47 2.69 8.57
CA LEU A 47 -11.83 3.15 8.81
C LEU A 47 -12.68 3.04 7.54
N LEU A 48 -12.17 3.50 6.40
CA LEU A 48 -12.86 3.41 5.11
C LEU A 48 -13.10 1.95 4.70
N ALA A 49 -12.13 1.06 4.93
CA ALA A 49 -12.29 -0.37 4.67
C ALA A 49 -13.38 -1.00 5.53
N ALA A 50 -13.57 -0.50 6.74
CA ALA A 50 -14.62 -0.91 7.66
C ALA A 50 -16.01 -0.29 7.34
N GLY A 51 -16.09 0.64 6.39
CA GLY A 51 -17.31 1.42 6.13
C GLY A 51 -17.59 2.48 7.19
N GLU A 52 -16.60 2.85 7.99
CA GLU A 52 -16.72 3.80 9.08
C GLU A 52 -16.32 5.22 8.64
N PRO A 53 -16.86 6.26 9.29
CA PRO A 53 -16.43 7.63 9.08
C PRO A 53 -14.94 7.81 9.43
N THR A 54 -14.24 8.69 8.71
CA THR A 54 -12.83 9.01 8.97
C THR A 54 -12.63 9.87 10.22
N THR A 55 -13.69 10.51 10.72
CA THR A 55 -13.70 11.17 12.04
C THR A 55 -14.17 10.17 13.07
N TYR A 56 -13.27 9.76 13.95
CA TYR A 56 -13.54 8.74 14.96
C TYR A 56 -12.89 9.09 16.29
N GLY A 57 -13.67 8.96 17.40
CA GLY A 57 -13.18 9.27 18.74
C GLY A 57 -12.76 10.73 18.93
N GLY A 58 -13.36 11.67 18.18
CA GLY A 58 -13.04 13.10 18.20
C GLY A 58 -11.84 13.51 17.33
N THR A 59 -11.21 12.57 16.61
CA THR A 59 -10.08 12.84 15.73
C THR A 59 -10.48 12.65 14.28
N ASP A 60 -10.22 13.65 13.42
CA ASP A 60 -10.35 13.55 11.96
C ASP A 60 -9.01 13.04 11.37
N TYR A 61 -8.99 11.76 11.05
CA TYR A 61 -7.79 11.10 10.50
C TYR A 61 -7.53 11.43 9.03
N ALA A 62 -8.57 11.85 8.28
CA ALA A 62 -8.41 12.21 6.87
C ALA A 62 -7.82 13.61 6.70
N LYS A 63 -8.02 14.52 7.66
CA LYS A 63 -7.57 15.91 7.56
C LYS A 63 -6.06 16.05 7.30
N PRO A 64 -5.14 15.39 8.03
CA PRO A 64 -3.71 15.47 7.74
C PRO A 64 -3.36 14.95 6.34
N VAL A 65 -4.04 13.91 5.87
CA VAL A 65 -3.81 13.31 4.54
C VAL A 65 -4.26 14.27 3.43
N THR A 66 -5.44 14.85 3.56
CA THR A 66 -6.00 15.77 2.55
C THR A 66 -5.30 17.13 2.52
N SER A 67 -4.78 17.62 3.65
CA SER A 67 -4.01 18.86 3.71
C SER A 67 -2.55 18.68 3.24
N LEU A 68 -2.04 17.46 3.32
CA LEU A 68 -0.70 17.03 2.94
C LEU A 68 0.38 18.05 3.29
N PRO A 69 0.70 18.23 4.58
CA PRO A 69 1.72 19.18 5.01
C PRO A 69 3.09 18.79 4.45
N ASP A 70 4.03 19.75 4.37
CA ASP A 70 5.36 19.50 3.82
C ASP A 70 6.16 18.44 4.61
N SER A 71 5.80 18.19 5.87
CA SER A 71 6.34 17.08 6.66
C SER A 71 6.04 15.71 6.03
N ALA A 72 4.88 15.53 5.40
CA ALA A 72 4.51 14.29 4.72
C ALA A 72 5.46 13.95 3.56
N LEU A 73 5.92 14.97 2.83
CA LEU A 73 6.85 14.77 1.71
C LEU A 73 8.27 14.37 2.16
N LYS A 74 8.58 14.57 3.44
CA LYS A 74 9.85 14.17 4.07
C LYS A 74 9.77 12.78 4.73
N GLU A 75 8.58 12.19 4.76
CA GLU A 75 8.39 10.85 5.30
C GLU A 75 9.00 9.79 4.37
N ARG A 76 9.10 8.57 4.90
CA ARG A 76 9.58 7.43 4.10
C ARG A 76 8.66 7.20 2.90
N PRO A 77 9.18 6.80 1.74
CA PRO A 77 8.39 6.52 0.54
C PRO A 77 7.22 5.55 0.76
N PHE A 78 7.37 4.61 1.69
CA PHE A 78 6.28 3.72 2.12
C PHE A 78 5.08 4.51 2.69
N HIS A 79 5.32 5.55 3.49
CA HIS A 79 4.25 6.40 4.04
C HIS A 79 3.59 7.24 2.94
N GLN A 80 4.36 7.76 2.00
CA GLN A 80 3.83 8.49 0.85
C GLN A 80 2.92 7.61 -0.03
N ALA A 81 3.24 6.33 -0.19
CA ALA A 81 2.35 5.38 -0.85
C ALA A 81 1.04 5.16 -0.05
N LEU A 82 1.09 5.15 1.28
CA LEU A 82 -0.12 5.12 2.11
C LEU A 82 -0.97 6.37 1.95
N ASP A 83 -0.34 7.55 1.87
CA ASP A 83 -1.04 8.81 1.64
C ASP A 83 -1.78 8.81 0.30
N MET A 84 -1.14 8.30 -0.77
CA MET A 84 -1.81 8.13 -2.06
C MET A 84 -3.03 7.22 -1.96
N ILE A 85 -2.88 6.02 -1.40
CA ILE A 85 -3.99 5.07 -1.26
C ILE A 85 -5.14 5.66 -0.44
N ALA A 86 -4.83 6.41 0.62
CA ALA A 86 -5.86 7.06 1.42
C ALA A 86 -6.62 8.14 0.63
N LEU A 87 -5.92 8.96 -0.16
CA LEU A 87 -6.53 9.95 -1.07
C LEU A 87 -7.42 9.28 -2.11
N GLU A 88 -6.97 8.20 -2.73
CA GLU A 88 -7.73 7.42 -3.71
C GLU A 88 -9.02 6.84 -3.11
N ARG A 89 -8.94 6.30 -1.90
CA ARG A 89 -10.11 5.79 -1.18
C ARG A 89 -11.08 6.89 -0.77
N LEU A 90 -10.58 8.11 -0.53
CA LEU A 90 -11.39 9.31 -0.29
C LEU A 90 -11.95 9.92 -1.59
N GLY A 91 -11.53 9.41 -2.77
CA GLY A 91 -11.88 9.99 -4.08
C GLY A 91 -11.30 11.38 -4.28
N LYS A 92 -10.13 11.67 -3.68
CA LYS A 92 -9.43 12.95 -3.79
C LYS A 92 -8.29 12.86 -4.79
N PRO A 93 -8.02 13.92 -5.56
CA PRO A 93 -6.88 13.95 -6.47
C PRO A 93 -5.57 13.83 -5.69
N ILE A 94 -4.54 13.29 -6.35
CA ILE A 94 -3.19 13.22 -5.80
C ILE A 94 -2.51 14.57 -6.00
N PRO A 95 -2.06 15.27 -4.93
CA PRO A 95 -1.32 16.50 -5.07
C PRO A 95 -0.03 16.30 -5.88
N GLN A 96 0.24 17.20 -6.83
CA GLN A 96 1.42 17.12 -7.71
C GLN A 96 2.73 16.95 -6.92
N LYS A 97 2.87 17.63 -5.79
CA LYS A 97 4.05 17.53 -4.92
C LYS A 97 4.27 16.12 -4.37
N LEU A 98 3.19 15.39 -4.03
CA LEU A 98 3.28 13.99 -3.58
C LEU A 98 3.68 13.08 -4.74
N PHE A 99 3.05 13.24 -5.90
CA PHE A 99 3.39 12.47 -7.09
C PHE A 99 4.86 12.72 -7.50
N LYS A 100 5.32 13.97 -7.48
CA LYS A 100 6.71 14.32 -7.74
C LYS A 100 7.67 13.64 -6.77
N SER A 101 7.37 13.63 -5.48
CA SER A 101 8.21 12.98 -4.46
C SER A 101 8.37 11.48 -4.75
N ILE A 102 7.32 10.81 -5.22
CA ILE A 102 7.36 9.40 -5.62
C ILE A 102 8.19 9.21 -6.89
N THR A 103 8.02 10.07 -7.90
CA THR A 103 8.83 9.99 -9.12
C THR A 103 10.31 10.22 -8.84
N ASP A 104 10.63 11.17 -7.96
CA ASP A 104 11.99 11.44 -7.51
C ASP A 104 12.59 10.22 -6.79
N TYR A 105 11.82 9.56 -5.91
CA TYR A 105 12.26 8.32 -5.25
C TYR A 105 12.58 7.21 -6.26
N VAL A 106 11.71 7.00 -7.24
CA VAL A 106 11.92 5.97 -8.26
C VAL A 106 13.14 6.28 -9.12
N SER A 107 13.35 7.55 -9.47
CA SER A 107 14.47 8.00 -10.32
C SER A 107 15.82 8.02 -9.58
N ALA A 108 15.82 8.42 -8.31
CA ALA A 108 17.06 8.67 -7.55
C ALA A 108 17.79 7.39 -7.05
N ARG A 109 17.17 6.21 -7.14
CA ARG A 109 17.71 5.00 -6.52
C ARG A 109 17.70 3.77 -7.45
N PRO A 110 18.46 3.80 -8.55
CA PRO A 110 18.46 2.67 -9.49
C PRO A 110 19.05 1.36 -8.93
N GLY A 111 19.68 1.37 -7.76
CA GLY A 111 20.36 0.20 -7.19
C GLY A 111 19.94 -0.18 -5.76
N ARG A 112 18.96 0.50 -5.14
CA ARG A 112 18.45 0.13 -3.82
C ARG A 112 16.96 -0.15 -3.90
N ASN A 113 16.64 -1.40 -3.98
CA ASN A 113 15.27 -1.87 -4.07
C ASN A 113 14.69 -2.08 -2.66
N TYR A 114 13.47 -1.63 -2.48
CA TYR A 114 12.67 -1.92 -1.29
C TYR A 114 11.37 -2.57 -1.75
N PRO A 115 11.35 -3.88 -2.02
CA PRO A 115 10.24 -4.54 -2.71
C PRO A 115 8.88 -4.29 -2.03
N SER A 116 8.83 -4.25 -0.70
CA SER A 116 7.59 -3.91 0.03
C SER A 116 7.07 -2.49 -0.26
N THR A 117 7.98 -1.53 -0.44
CA THR A 117 7.63 -0.13 -0.76
C THR A 117 7.24 -0.01 -2.22
N ASP A 118 8.03 -0.59 -3.10
CA ASP A 118 7.83 -0.54 -4.55
C ASP A 118 6.51 -1.23 -4.94
N GLY A 119 6.19 -2.38 -4.34
CA GLY A 119 4.92 -3.07 -4.54
C GLY A 119 3.72 -2.25 -4.07
N LEU A 120 3.82 -1.59 -2.92
CA LEU A 120 2.75 -0.73 -2.41
C LEU A 120 2.56 0.52 -3.28
N MET A 121 3.65 1.14 -3.76
CA MET A 121 3.59 2.25 -4.71
C MET A 121 2.95 1.84 -6.04
N LEU A 122 3.30 0.65 -6.53
CA LEU A 122 2.71 0.15 -7.76
C LEU A 122 1.20 -0.07 -7.62
N ALA A 123 0.74 -0.58 -6.47
CA ALA A 123 -0.68 -0.70 -6.16
C ALA A 123 -1.37 0.67 -6.15
N ALA A 124 -0.80 1.68 -5.46
CA ALA A 124 -1.31 3.04 -5.45
C ALA A 124 -1.38 3.61 -6.87
N LEU A 125 -0.28 3.61 -7.60
CA LEU A 125 -0.22 4.14 -8.96
C LEU A 125 -1.21 3.46 -9.94
N SER A 126 -1.71 2.26 -9.62
CA SER A 126 -2.67 1.56 -10.48
C SER A 126 -4.02 2.27 -10.60
N HIS A 127 -4.38 3.09 -9.62
CA HIS A 127 -5.63 3.88 -9.59
C HIS A 127 -5.45 5.31 -10.11
N VAL A 128 -4.22 5.75 -10.36
CA VAL A 128 -3.97 7.07 -10.91
C VAL A 128 -4.28 7.06 -12.41
N VAL A 129 -5.30 7.81 -12.79
CA VAL A 129 -5.63 8.07 -14.19
C VAL A 129 -5.10 9.45 -14.57
N SER A 130 -4.47 9.52 -15.71
CA SER A 130 -3.95 10.78 -16.24
C SER A 130 -4.85 11.27 -17.35
N THR A 131 -5.03 12.59 -17.42
CA THR A 131 -5.40 13.25 -18.67
C THR A 131 -4.26 13.04 -19.68
N ALA A 132 -4.56 13.06 -20.98
CA ALA A 132 -3.71 12.58 -22.08
C ALA A 132 -2.19 12.93 -22.03
N TYR A 133 -1.80 13.96 -21.31
CA TYR A 133 -0.39 14.41 -21.25
C TYR A 133 0.42 13.91 -20.02
N GLY A 134 -0.26 13.44 -18.97
CA GLY A 134 0.42 12.87 -17.78
C GLY A 134 0.60 11.36 -17.86
N GLN A 135 -0.01 10.71 -18.85
CA GLN A 135 0.00 9.25 -19.02
C GLN A 135 1.44 8.71 -19.16
N GLU A 136 2.28 9.38 -19.93
CA GLU A 136 3.66 8.94 -20.17
C GLU A 136 4.47 8.90 -18.87
N GLY A 137 4.35 9.93 -18.03
CA GLY A 137 5.06 9.99 -16.74
C GLY A 137 4.62 8.88 -15.78
N ILE A 138 3.32 8.63 -15.68
CA ILE A 138 2.77 7.56 -14.83
C ILE A 138 3.20 6.19 -15.36
N THR A 139 3.11 6.00 -16.67
CA THR A 139 3.53 4.76 -17.34
C THR A 139 5.01 4.49 -17.13
N ALA A 140 5.85 5.50 -17.28
CA ALA A 140 7.30 5.36 -17.06
C ALA A 140 7.63 5.00 -15.60
N VAL A 141 6.97 5.61 -14.62
CA VAL A 141 7.18 5.29 -13.19
C VAL A 141 6.71 3.87 -12.88
N LYS A 142 5.55 3.46 -13.38
CA LYS A 142 5.06 2.07 -13.24
C LYS A 142 6.04 1.07 -13.85
N ALA A 143 6.52 1.32 -15.07
CA ALA A 143 7.48 0.44 -15.74
C ALA A 143 8.81 0.33 -14.96
N ALA A 144 9.29 1.44 -14.41
CA ALA A 144 10.50 1.44 -13.58
C ALA A 144 10.32 0.63 -12.29
N LEU A 145 9.16 0.75 -11.63
CA LEU A 145 8.83 -0.07 -10.45
C LEU A 145 8.74 -1.55 -10.79
N VAL A 146 8.05 -1.91 -11.88
CA VAL A 146 7.95 -3.30 -12.36
C VAL A 146 9.34 -3.86 -12.61
N LYS A 147 10.20 -3.15 -13.35
CA LYS A 147 11.59 -3.57 -13.60
C LYS A 147 12.38 -3.83 -12.31
N ARG A 148 12.20 -3.01 -11.28
CA ARG A 148 12.85 -3.22 -9.98
C ARG A 148 12.30 -4.45 -9.27
N LEU A 149 10.99 -4.66 -9.32
CA LEU A 149 10.34 -5.82 -8.71
C LEU A 149 10.70 -7.13 -9.42
N ASP A 150 10.93 -7.10 -10.73
CA ASP A 150 11.46 -8.25 -11.48
C ASP A 150 12.89 -8.61 -11.01
N ALA A 151 13.72 -7.61 -10.76
CA ALA A 151 15.07 -7.82 -10.23
C ALA A 151 15.08 -8.36 -8.79
N ASP A 152 14.05 -8.06 -8.00
CA ASP A 152 13.89 -8.50 -6.60
C ASP A 152 13.16 -9.85 -6.48
N ARG A 153 12.77 -10.45 -7.60
CA ARG A 153 12.07 -11.73 -7.62
C ARG A 153 13.03 -12.88 -7.27
N GLN A 154 12.61 -13.69 -6.31
CA GLN A 154 13.33 -14.86 -5.82
C GLN A 154 12.45 -16.10 -6.02
N THR A 155 12.71 -16.89 -7.07
CA THR A 155 11.86 -18.02 -7.48
C THR A 155 10.41 -17.53 -7.71
N ASP A 156 9.48 -17.76 -6.79
CA ASP A 156 8.08 -17.37 -6.90
C ASP A 156 7.62 -16.32 -5.86
N GLY A 157 8.56 -15.83 -5.03
CA GLY A 157 8.30 -14.76 -4.06
C GLY A 157 9.21 -13.55 -4.30
N TRP A 158 9.09 -12.52 -3.48
CA TRP A 158 9.92 -11.33 -3.52
C TRP A 158 10.62 -11.07 -2.20
N GLY A 159 11.82 -10.54 -2.29
CA GLY A 159 12.65 -10.21 -1.14
C GLY A 159 13.91 -9.47 -1.57
N TRP A 160 14.77 -9.19 -0.60
CA TRP A 160 16.07 -8.62 -0.92
C TRP A 160 16.99 -9.70 -1.47
N PRO A 161 17.83 -9.40 -2.47
CA PRO A 161 18.72 -10.38 -3.10
C PRO A 161 19.53 -11.22 -2.09
N ASP A 162 20.03 -10.58 -1.03
CA ASP A 162 20.86 -11.23 -0.01
C ASP A 162 20.08 -12.00 1.07
N HIS A 163 18.75 -11.87 1.10
CA HIS A 163 17.89 -12.43 2.16
C HIS A 163 16.80 -13.37 1.63
N GLY A 164 16.74 -13.56 0.32
CA GLY A 164 15.72 -14.39 -0.34
C GLY A 164 14.30 -13.84 -0.24
N ALA A 165 13.37 -14.62 -0.78
CA ALA A 165 11.95 -14.28 -0.71
C ALA A 165 11.45 -14.23 0.73
N ASN A 166 10.57 -13.28 1.02
CA ASN A 166 9.94 -13.18 2.33
C ASN A 166 8.47 -12.79 2.25
N VAL A 167 7.71 -13.20 3.26
CA VAL A 167 6.26 -13.01 3.34
C VAL A 167 5.88 -11.54 3.20
N ARG A 168 6.56 -10.64 3.92
CA ARG A 168 6.22 -9.21 3.93
C ARG A 168 6.43 -8.51 2.59
N ALA A 169 7.49 -8.84 1.87
CA ALA A 169 7.71 -8.30 0.54
C ALA A 169 6.66 -8.86 -0.43
N THR A 170 6.48 -10.18 -0.44
CA THR A 170 5.53 -10.84 -1.34
C THR A 170 4.10 -10.35 -1.12
N THR A 171 3.66 -10.12 0.13
CA THR A 171 2.32 -9.58 0.42
C THR A 171 2.06 -8.16 -0.09
N ARG A 172 3.09 -7.40 -0.42
CA ARG A 172 2.96 -6.06 -1.01
C ARG A 172 3.15 -6.06 -2.52
N VAL A 173 4.08 -6.89 -2.99
CA VAL A 173 4.43 -6.94 -4.40
C VAL A 173 3.37 -7.64 -5.24
N ALA A 174 2.92 -8.82 -4.83
CA ALA A 174 1.97 -9.61 -5.61
C ALA A 174 0.68 -8.83 -5.96
N PRO A 175 -0.02 -8.17 -5.03
CA PRO A 175 -1.19 -7.36 -5.37
C PRO A 175 -0.87 -6.18 -6.29
N GLY A 176 0.26 -5.50 -6.10
CA GLY A 176 0.69 -4.39 -6.95
C GLY A 176 0.91 -4.81 -8.39
N LEU A 177 1.66 -5.90 -8.61
CA LEU A 177 1.90 -6.48 -9.94
C LEU A 177 0.61 -6.99 -10.59
N TYR A 178 -0.27 -7.61 -9.81
CA TYR A 178 -1.55 -8.11 -10.33
C TYR A 178 -2.41 -7.00 -10.95
N ARG A 179 -2.39 -5.79 -10.36
CA ARG A 179 -3.20 -4.66 -10.84
C ARG A 179 -2.54 -3.87 -11.95
N ALA A 180 -1.25 -3.57 -11.79
CA ALA A 180 -0.55 -2.66 -12.69
C ALA A 180 0.24 -3.37 -13.80
N GLY A 181 0.43 -4.69 -13.68
CA GLY A 181 1.20 -5.49 -14.60
C GLY A 181 0.41 -5.97 -15.83
N ASP A 182 1.16 -6.40 -16.83
CA ASP A 182 0.64 -7.14 -17.97
C ASP A 182 0.28 -8.59 -17.59
N ALA A 183 -0.05 -9.43 -18.59
CA ALA A 183 -0.45 -10.82 -18.37
C ALA A 183 0.65 -11.65 -17.68
N ASN A 184 1.93 -11.43 -18.02
CA ASN A 184 3.04 -12.13 -17.41
C ASN A 184 3.20 -11.75 -15.92
N HIS A 185 3.13 -10.45 -15.60
CA HIS A 185 3.23 -10.00 -14.20
C HIS A 185 2.02 -10.43 -13.36
N LYS A 186 0.83 -10.53 -13.96
CA LYS A 186 -0.34 -11.12 -13.29
C LYS A 186 -0.13 -12.61 -12.96
N ASP A 187 0.43 -13.38 -13.89
CA ASP A 187 0.81 -14.78 -13.65
C ASP A 187 1.86 -14.89 -12.54
N GLN A 188 2.87 -14.04 -12.56
CA GLN A 188 3.86 -13.98 -11.48
C GLN A 188 3.23 -13.66 -10.12
N ALA A 189 2.27 -12.73 -10.08
CA ALA A 189 1.56 -12.40 -8.85
C ALA A 189 0.77 -13.59 -8.30
N VAL A 190 0.11 -14.37 -9.17
CA VAL A 190 -0.59 -15.61 -8.78
C VAL A 190 0.39 -16.67 -8.27
N LYS A 191 1.57 -16.82 -8.89
CA LYS A 191 2.62 -17.69 -8.38
C LYS A 191 3.14 -17.24 -7.02
N GLY A 192 3.28 -15.92 -6.83
CA GLY A 192 3.63 -15.33 -5.52
C GLY A 192 2.57 -15.59 -4.45
N GLN A 193 1.29 -15.56 -4.81
CA GLN A 193 0.21 -15.95 -3.90
C GLN A 193 0.30 -17.45 -3.52
N ALA A 194 0.56 -18.31 -4.49
CA ALA A 194 0.74 -19.75 -4.25
C ALA A 194 1.99 -20.02 -3.38
N TRP A 195 3.12 -19.36 -3.66
CA TRP A 195 4.31 -19.41 -2.82
C TRP A 195 3.99 -18.99 -1.38
N LEU A 196 3.25 -17.89 -1.22
CA LEU A 196 2.84 -17.39 0.09
C LEU A 196 2.00 -18.43 0.85
N ALA A 197 1.06 -19.10 0.19
CA ALA A 197 0.28 -20.18 0.81
C ALA A 197 1.18 -21.29 1.33
N GLY A 198 2.23 -21.65 0.60
CA GLY A 198 3.21 -22.66 1.01
C GLY A 198 4.10 -22.24 2.21
N GLN A 199 4.09 -20.96 2.60
CA GLN A 199 4.84 -20.49 3.78
C GLN A 199 4.07 -20.62 5.09
N GLN A 200 2.79 -21.03 5.06
CA GLN A 200 1.99 -21.13 6.27
C GLN A 200 2.51 -22.26 7.17
N GLN A 201 2.73 -21.94 8.44
CA GLN A 201 3.15 -22.88 9.47
C GLN A 201 1.97 -23.71 9.97
N VAL A 202 2.27 -24.82 10.66
CA VAL A 202 1.26 -25.74 11.21
C VAL A 202 0.28 -25.02 12.16
N ASP A 203 0.75 -24.02 12.89
CA ASP A 203 -0.07 -23.19 13.78
C ASP A 203 -0.88 -22.10 13.05
N GLY A 204 -0.81 -22.06 11.73
CA GLY A 204 -1.48 -21.07 10.89
C GLY A 204 -0.74 -19.73 10.74
N SER A 205 0.38 -19.53 11.43
CA SER A 205 1.18 -18.34 11.32
C SER A 205 2.02 -18.30 10.02
N PHE A 206 2.57 -17.13 9.71
CA PHE A 206 3.49 -16.94 8.60
C PHE A 206 4.84 -16.45 9.13
N PRO A 207 5.96 -17.01 8.65
CA PRO A 207 7.28 -16.63 9.14
C PRO A 207 7.61 -15.19 8.79
N SER A 208 8.37 -14.56 9.66
CA SER A 208 9.01 -13.27 9.40
C SER A 208 10.51 -13.47 9.28
N ASN A 209 11.15 -12.67 8.43
CA ASN A 209 12.62 -12.61 8.34
C ASN A 209 13.26 -11.98 9.60
N VAL A 210 12.46 -11.44 10.50
CA VAL A 210 12.89 -10.99 11.83
C VAL A 210 12.26 -11.91 12.86
N VAL A 211 13.11 -12.59 13.63
CA VAL A 211 12.64 -13.53 14.68
C VAL A 211 12.06 -12.73 15.84
N SER A 212 10.75 -12.54 15.82
CA SER A 212 10.00 -11.84 16.88
C SER A 212 8.51 -12.16 16.73
N PRO A 213 7.79 -12.42 17.84
CA PRO A 213 6.34 -12.67 17.82
C PRO A 213 5.55 -11.53 17.13
N ALA A 214 5.94 -10.28 17.38
CA ALA A 214 5.28 -9.12 16.77
C ALA A 214 5.45 -9.09 15.24
N TRP A 215 6.61 -9.45 14.72
CA TRP A 215 6.86 -9.51 13.28
C TRP A 215 6.19 -10.71 12.62
N THR A 216 6.14 -11.87 13.30
CA THR A 216 5.39 -13.05 12.87
C THR A 216 3.90 -12.73 12.78
N MET A 217 3.34 -12.09 13.80
CA MET A 217 1.94 -11.64 13.76
C MET A 217 1.70 -10.64 12.62
N MET A 218 2.61 -9.71 12.39
CA MET A 218 2.49 -8.76 11.27
C MET A 218 2.54 -9.47 9.92
N ALA A 219 3.44 -10.41 9.71
CA ALA A 219 3.51 -11.20 8.48
C ALA A 219 2.21 -11.99 8.27
N THR A 220 1.70 -12.61 9.33
CA THR A 220 0.45 -13.39 9.29
C THR A 220 -0.75 -12.53 8.89
N VAL A 221 -0.96 -11.38 9.52
CA VAL A 221 -2.11 -10.52 9.20
C VAL A 221 -1.98 -9.86 7.81
N GLN A 222 -0.77 -9.68 7.31
CA GLN A 222 -0.55 -9.16 5.95
C GLN A 222 -0.74 -10.23 4.87
N ALA A 223 -0.55 -11.51 5.18
CA ALA A 223 -0.77 -12.62 4.25
C ALA A 223 -2.25 -12.84 3.94
N VAL A 224 -3.13 -12.66 4.92
CA VAL A 224 -4.57 -12.95 4.78
C VAL A 224 -5.22 -12.27 3.58
N PRO A 225 -5.10 -10.95 3.35
CA PRO A 225 -5.70 -10.29 2.21
C PRO A 225 -5.22 -10.84 0.87
N VAL A 226 -3.93 -11.14 0.77
CA VAL A 226 -3.34 -11.68 -0.47
C VAL A 226 -3.89 -13.06 -0.78
N LEU A 227 -3.97 -13.93 0.23
CA LEU A 227 -4.51 -15.28 0.08
C LEU A 227 -6.01 -15.27 -0.26
N ARG A 228 -6.74 -14.24 0.17
CA ARG A 228 -8.16 -14.04 -0.13
C ARG A 228 -8.47 -13.49 -1.52
N GLY A 229 -7.48 -13.31 -2.38
CA GLY A 229 -7.68 -12.86 -3.76
C GLY A 229 -6.80 -11.67 -4.16
N LEU A 230 -5.52 -11.69 -3.77
CA LEU A 230 -4.55 -10.65 -4.10
C LEU A 230 -5.02 -9.24 -3.69
N GLN A 231 -5.73 -9.17 -2.55
CA GLN A 231 -6.18 -7.91 -1.98
C GLN A 231 -5.04 -7.18 -1.29
N SER A 232 -5.09 -5.87 -1.29
CA SER A 232 -4.19 -5.01 -0.52
C SER A 232 -4.90 -3.74 -0.03
N LEU A 233 -4.16 -2.82 0.58
CA LEU A 233 -4.70 -1.65 1.26
C LEU A 233 -5.63 -0.78 0.40
N ASP A 234 -5.49 -0.84 -0.91
CA ASP A 234 -6.30 -0.13 -1.90
C ASP A 234 -7.66 -0.80 -2.15
N THR A 235 -7.80 -2.11 -1.95
CA THR A 235 -9.00 -2.88 -2.34
C THR A 235 -9.77 -3.55 -1.20
N ILE A 236 -9.19 -3.66 -0.01
CA ILE A 236 -9.84 -4.36 1.12
C ILE A 236 -11.11 -3.64 1.57
N GLY A 237 -12.21 -4.37 1.70
CA GLY A 237 -13.44 -3.93 2.36
C GLY A 237 -14.26 -2.90 1.60
N ALA A 238 -15.04 -2.09 2.35
CA ALA A 238 -15.83 -1.00 1.81
C ALA A 238 -14.95 0.14 1.29
N ASN A 239 -15.51 1.01 0.46
CA ASN A 239 -14.83 2.18 -0.10
C ASN A 239 -13.41 1.87 -0.62
N PRO A 240 -13.26 0.96 -1.61
CA PRO A 240 -11.97 0.70 -2.24
C PRO A 240 -11.44 1.96 -2.95
N ALA A 241 -10.16 1.96 -3.26
CA ALA A 241 -9.53 3.03 -4.02
C ALA A 241 -10.23 3.23 -5.37
N ARG A 242 -10.37 4.49 -5.76
CA ARG A 242 -11.03 4.92 -7.00
C ARG A 242 -9.99 5.54 -7.93
N ALA A 243 -10.32 5.57 -9.21
CA ALA A 243 -9.54 6.30 -10.18
C ALA A 243 -9.51 7.80 -9.83
N VAL A 244 -8.32 8.36 -9.71
CA VAL A 244 -8.09 9.79 -9.37
C VAL A 244 -7.04 10.40 -10.30
N THR A 245 -7.08 11.71 -10.46
CA THR A 245 -6.09 12.47 -11.23
C THR A 245 -4.98 13.01 -10.33
N VAL A 246 -3.86 13.41 -10.91
CA VAL A 246 -2.87 14.23 -10.23
C VAL A 246 -3.29 15.70 -10.33
N ASP A 247 -3.45 16.34 -9.17
CA ASP A 247 -3.88 17.73 -9.09
C ASP A 247 -2.74 18.68 -9.50
N GLY A 248 -3.10 19.75 -10.22
CA GLY A 248 -2.13 20.75 -10.67
C GLY A 248 -1.12 20.25 -11.71
N TRP A 249 -1.35 19.10 -12.34
CA TRP A 249 -0.48 18.60 -13.39
C TRP A 249 -0.55 19.51 -14.62
N VAL A 250 0.52 20.24 -14.88
CA VAL A 250 0.74 20.97 -16.14
C VAL A 250 1.69 20.13 -16.99
N PRO A 251 1.25 19.66 -18.18
CA PRO A 251 2.13 18.91 -19.06
C PRO A 251 3.33 19.76 -19.47
N PRO A 252 4.54 19.17 -19.59
CA PRO A 252 5.67 19.89 -20.14
C PRO A 252 5.29 20.40 -21.53
N ARG A 253 5.50 21.71 -21.79
CA ARG A 253 5.29 22.26 -23.14
C ARG A 253 6.18 21.47 -24.10
N ARG A 254 5.60 20.88 -25.13
CA ARG A 254 6.40 20.34 -26.23
C ARG A 254 7.23 21.51 -26.76
N LEU A 255 8.56 21.37 -26.67
CA LEU A 255 9.44 22.19 -27.49
C LEU A 255 9.14 21.75 -28.94
N VAL A 256 8.56 22.69 -29.68
CA VAL A 256 8.31 22.57 -31.11
C VAL A 256 9.65 22.62 -31.82
#